data_927499f78e5656a38e0f93baff30811d
#
_entry.id   927499f78e5656a38e0f93baff30811d
#
_cell.length_a   1.000
_cell.length_b   1.000
_cell.length_c   1.000
_cell.angle_alpha   90.00
_cell.angle_beta   90.00
_cell.angle_gamma   90.00
#
_symmetry.space_group_name_H-M   'P 1'
#
loop_
_entity.id
_entity.type
_entity.pdbx_description
1 polymer ?
#
loop_
_entity_poly.entity_id
_entity_poly.type
_entity_poly.pdbx_seq_one_letter_code
_entity_poly.pdbx_strand_id
1 'polypeptide(L)'
;MSGSMQDKRNDPRVPLIAAAEVTEVATGTRLSARTSDLSRTGCYIDTLNPTPVKTVVQVRLVHDGEELEVPARIVYVSPGLGMGVRFDENLPPTQLAILNRWLSNAK
;
A
#
# COMPACT_ATOMS: atom_id res chain seq x y z
N MET A 1 -22.45 -17.67 -9.48
CA MET A 1 -22.24 -17.46 -8.98
C MET A 1 -21.66 -16.57 -8.26
N SER A 2 -21.90 -16.25 -7.65
CA SER A 2 -21.28 -15.42 -6.73
C SER A 2 -19.83 -15.56 -6.67
N GLY A 3 -19.31 -16.47 -7.36
CA GLY A 3 -17.88 -16.65 -7.34
C GLY A 3 -17.12 -15.41 -7.70
N SER A 4 -17.64 -14.65 -8.63
CA SER A 4 -16.93 -13.47 -9.07
C SER A 4 -16.80 -12.44 -7.96
N MET A 5 -17.76 -12.39 -7.08
CA MET A 5 -17.66 -11.45 -5.97
C MET A 5 -16.65 -11.89 -4.98
N GLN A 6 -16.53 -13.19 -4.84
CA GLN A 6 -15.56 -13.73 -3.92
C GLN A 6 -14.15 -13.41 -4.36
N ASP A 7 -13.94 -13.26 -5.63
CA ASP A 7 -12.60 -13.00 -6.14
C ASP A 7 -11.99 -11.78 -5.53
N LYS A 8 -12.80 -10.80 -5.20
CA LYS A 8 -12.30 -9.61 -4.58
C LYS A 8 -11.75 -9.85 -3.20
N ARG A 9 -12.17 -10.93 -2.60
CA ARG A 9 -11.76 -11.25 -1.25
C ARG A 9 -10.51 -12.08 -1.19
N ASN A 10 -9.94 -12.40 -2.35
CA ASN A 10 -8.73 -13.18 -2.40
C ASN A 10 -7.52 -12.45 -1.84
N ASP A 11 -7.65 -11.14 -1.66
CA ASP A 11 -6.58 -10.35 -1.08
C ASP A 11 -7.03 -9.80 0.26
N PRO A 12 -7.05 -10.64 1.28
CA PRO A 12 -7.48 -10.17 2.59
C PRO A 12 -6.52 -9.12 3.12
N ARG A 13 -7.09 -8.13 3.78
CA ARG A 13 -6.30 -7.09 4.41
C ARG A 13 -6.00 -7.51 5.83
N VAL A 14 -4.78 -7.25 6.27
CA VAL A 14 -4.39 -7.52 7.64
C VAL A 14 -3.98 -6.21 8.30
N PRO A 15 -4.30 -6.02 9.58
CA PRO A 15 -3.81 -4.85 10.30
C PRO A 15 -2.30 -4.92 10.35
N LEU A 16 -1.63 -3.85 9.93
CA LEU A 16 -0.19 -3.80 9.97
C LEU A 16 0.24 -2.35 9.90
N ILE A 17 1.00 -1.92 10.89
CA ILE A 17 1.50 -0.57 10.93
C ILE A 17 2.94 -0.56 10.45
N ALA A 18 3.19 0.17 9.39
CA ALA A 18 4.51 0.38 8.83
C ALA A 18 4.70 1.86 8.60
N ALA A 19 5.91 2.35 8.82
CA ALA A 19 6.23 3.71 8.43
C ALA A 19 6.14 3.79 6.91
N ALA A 20 5.53 4.84 6.38
CA ALA A 20 5.30 4.97 4.96
C ALA A 20 5.85 6.29 4.45
N GLU A 21 6.56 6.23 3.34
CA GLU A 21 6.99 7.41 2.63
C GLU A 21 6.44 7.30 1.22
N VAL A 22 5.64 8.28 0.82
CA VAL A 22 5.00 8.29 -0.49
C VAL A 22 5.59 9.42 -1.29
N THR A 23 6.18 9.10 -2.43
CA THR A 23 6.79 10.09 -3.31
C THR A 23 6.02 10.14 -4.61
N GLU A 24 5.52 11.32 -4.97
CA GLU A 24 4.84 11.51 -6.25
C GLU A 24 5.89 11.48 -7.35
N VAL A 25 5.71 10.58 -8.29
CA VAL A 25 6.70 10.38 -9.34
C VAL A 25 6.88 11.64 -10.19
N ALA A 26 5.78 12.32 -10.51
CA ALA A 26 5.83 13.47 -11.41
C ALA A 26 6.52 14.68 -10.81
N THR A 27 6.41 14.89 -9.50
CA THR A 27 6.87 16.12 -8.87
C THR A 27 7.98 15.93 -7.86
N GLY A 28 8.16 14.68 -7.36
CA GLY A 28 9.10 14.42 -6.30
C GLY A 28 8.60 14.81 -4.93
N THR A 29 7.37 15.26 -4.83
CA THR A 29 6.78 15.63 -3.55
C THR A 29 6.66 14.41 -2.65
N ARG A 30 7.05 14.55 -1.39
CA ARG A 30 7.05 13.44 -0.43
C ARG A 30 6.05 13.66 0.69
N LEU A 31 5.47 12.55 1.12
CA LEU A 31 4.57 12.53 2.26
C LEU A 31 5.01 11.43 3.20
N SER A 32 5.20 11.77 4.48
CA SER A 32 5.52 10.78 5.50
C SER A 32 4.26 10.47 6.30
N ALA A 33 3.97 9.18 6.46
CA ALA A 33 2.75 8.73 7.10
C ALA A 33 2.95 7.32 7.62
N ARG A 34 1.87 6.56 7.77
CA ARG A 34 1.97 5.16 8.17
C ARG A 34 0.80 4.40 7.59
N THR A 35 0.96 3.09 7.47
CA THR A 35 -0.14 2.24 7.04
C THR A 35 -0.98 1.85 8.25
N SER A 36 -2.23 1.51 8.01
CA SER A 36 -3.08 0.87 9.01
C SER A 36 -3.42 -0.55 8.60
N ASP A 37 -3.37 -0.87 7.32
CA ASP A 37 -3.55 -2.25 6.87
C ASP A 37 -2.73 -2.49 5.61
N LEU A 38 -2.58 -3.77 5.30
CA LEU A 38 -1.77 -4.20 4.16
C LEU A 38 -2.42 -5.43 3.54
N SER A 39 -2.32 -5.54 2.21
CA SER A 39 -2.72 -6.72 1.47
C SER A 39 -1.69 -7.00 0.39
N ARG A 40 -1.92 -8.06 -0.38
CA ARG A 40 -1.01 -8.38 -1.48
C ARG A 40 -1.03 -7.34 -2.58
N THR A 41 -2.10 -6.59 -2.71
CA THR A 41 -2.27 -5.66 -3.82
C THR A 41 -2.17 -4.20 -3.42
N GLY A 42 -2.10 -3.90 -2.14
CA GLY A 42 -2.04 -2.51 -1.72
C GLY A 42 -2.10 -2.33 -0.22
N CYS A 43 -2.31 -1.09 0.19
CA CYS A 43 -2.39 -0.76 1.61
C CYS A 43 -3.25 0.47 1.78
N TYR A 44 -3.64 0.73 3.02
CA TYR A 44 -4.31 1.97 3.38
C TYR A 44 -3.32 2.80 4.19
N ILE A 45 -3.17 4.05 3.81
CA ILE A 45 -2.24 4.97 4.46
C ILE A 45 -3.03 6.05 5.19
N ASP A 46 -2.77 6.18 6.48
CA ASP A 46 -3.39 7.21 7.32
C ASP A 46 -2.69 8.53 7.09
N THR A 47 -3.43 9.54 6.69
CA THR A 47 -2.89 10.88 6.51
C THR A 47 -4.01 11.91 6.51
N LEU A 48 -3.72 13.08 7.08
CA LEU A 48 -4.66 14.19 7.07
C LEU A 48 -4.75 14.84 5.70
N ASN A 49 -3.71 14.69 4.88
CA ASN A 49 -3.62 15.34 3.58
C ASN A 49 -3.39 14.31 2.49
N PRO A 50 -4.43 13.56 2.10
CA PRO A 50 -4.25 12.53 1.09
C PRO A 50 -3.82 13.08 -0.26
N THR A 51 -3.03 12.28 -0.95
CA THR A 51 -2.62 12.58 -2.32
C THR A 51 -3.80 12.30 -3.25
N PRO A 52 -3.99 13.12 -4.29
CA PRO A 52 -5.14 12.93 -5.18
C PRO A 52 -5.20 11.56 -5.84
N VAL A 53 -6.42 11.12 -6.09
CA VAL A 53 -6.68 9.85 -6.79
C VAL A 53 -6.01 9.88 -8.15
N LYS A 54 -5.49 8.72 -8.56
CA LYS A 54 -4.81 8.48 -9.84
C LYS A 54 -3.37 8.95 -9.87
N THR A 55 -2.88 9.55 -8.80
CA THR A 55 -1.48 9.95 -8.74
C THR A 55 -0.60 8.71 -8.71
N VAL A 56 0.42 8.70 -9.55
CA VAL A 56 1.42 7.63 -9.58
C VAL A 56 2.48 7.97 -8.55
N VAL A 57 2.78 7.01 -7.69
CA VAL A 57 3.68 7.23 -6.57
C VAL A 57 4.67 6.08 -6.43
N GLN A 58 5.73 6.35 -5.68
CA GLN A 58 6.64 5.33 -5.21
C GLN A 58 6.41 5.23 -3.71
N VAL A 59 6.11 4.05 -3.22
CA VAL A 59 5.80 3.84 -1.81
C VAL A 59 6.94 3.05 -1.17
N ARG A 60 7.45 3.60 -0.06
CA ARG A 60 8.46 2.92 0.72
C ARG A 60 7.87 2.66 2.10
N LEU A 61 7.80 1.39 2.47
CA LEU A 61 7.28 0.97 3.76
C LEU A 61 8.40 0.36 4.58
N VAL A 62 8.45 0.68 5.87
CA VAL A 62 9.44 0.14 6.78
C VAL A 62 8.73 -0.56 7.93
N HIS A 63 9.07 -1.81 8.15
CA HIS A 63 8.44 -2.62 9.18
C HIS A 63 9.41 -3.70 9.64
N ASP A 64 9.61 -3.83 10.95
CA ASP A 64 10.49 -4.84 11.53
C ASP A 64 11.90 -4.84 10.93
N GLY A 65 12.41 -3.64 10.66
CA GLY A 65 13.77 -3.50 10.15
C GLY A 65 13.93 -3.82 8.68
N GLU A 66 12.84 -4.12 7.98
CA GLU A 66 12.87 -4.38 6.55
C GLU A 66 12.21 -3.25 5.80
N GLU A 67 12.63 -3.04 4.56
CA GLU A 67 12.05 -2.03 3.68
C GLU A 67 11.40 -2.69 2.48
N LEU A 68 10.23 -2.21 2.14
CA LEU A 68 9.52 -2.60 0.93
C LEU A 68 9.35 -1.34 0.09
N GLU A 69 9.84 -1.35 -1.13
CA GLU A 69 9.73 -0.17 -1.98
C GLU A 69 9.11 -0.59 -3.31
N VAL A 70 7.96 -0.02 -3.64
CA VAL A 70 7.19 -0.46 -4.80
C VAL A 70 6.54 0.72 -5.50
N PRO A 71 6.39 0.63 -6.81
CA PRO A 71 5.57 1.60 -7.54
C PRO A 71 4.10 1.33 -7.25
N ALA A 72 3.30 2.40 -7.22
CA ALA A 72 1.91 2.28 -6.83
C ALA A 72 1.09 3.45 -7.38
N ARG A 73 -0.18 3.43 -7.08
CA ARG A 73 -1.11 4.47 -7.50
C ARG A 73 -2.15 4.69 -6.43
N ILE A 74 -2.55 5.93 -6.24
CA ILE A 74 -3.62 6.27 -5.31
C ILE A 74 -4.93 5.93 -5.99
N VAL A 75 -5.73 5.04 -5.37
CA VAL A 75 -6.98 4.58 -6.00
C VAL A 75 -8.23 5.13 -5.37
N TYR A 76 -8.17 5.57 -4.11
CA TYR A 76 -9.29 6.31 -3.53
C TYR A 76 -8.78 7.13 -2.35
N VAL A 77 -9.58 8.11 -1.94
CA VAL A 77 -9.21 9.05 -0.89
C VAL A 77 -10.37 9.14 0.11
N SER A 78 -10.03 9.12 1.39
CA SER A 78 -10.96 9.43 2.47
C SER A 78 -10.50 10.75 3.06
N PRO A 79 -11.15 11.87 2.71
CA PRO A 79 -10.67 13.19 3.11
C PRO A 79 -10.49 13.33 4.61
N GLY A 80 -9.33 13.83 5.02
CA GLY A 80 -9.01 14.02 6.43
C GLY A 80 -8.67 12.74 7.17
N LEU A 81 -8.68 11.59 6.51
CA LEU A 81 -8.42 10.30 7.15
C LEU A 81 -7.28 9.54 6.51
N GLY A 82 -7.32 9.40 5.19
CA GLY A 82 -6.28 8.62 4.54
C GLY A 82 -6.57 8.33 3.09
N MET A 83 -5.86 7.35 2.55
CA MET A 83 -5.96 7.03 1.13
C MET A 83 -5.65 5.57 0.89
N GLY A 84 -6.32 5.00 -0.11
CA GLY A 84 -6.06 3.64 -0.55
C GLY A 84 -5.03 3.65 -1.66
N VAL A 85 -4.05 2.77 -1.54
CA VAL A 85 -2.94 2.66 -2.47
C VAL A 85 -2.95 1.27 -3.07
N ARG A 86 -2.81 1.18 -4.40
CA ARG A 86 -2.70 -0.10 -5.09
C ARG A 86 -1.29 -0.22 -5.65
N PHE A 87 -0.63 -1.34 -5.33
CA PHE A 87 0.72 -1.60 -5.82
C PHE A 87 0.67 -1.99 -7.30
N ASP A 88 1.77 -1.73 -8.00
CA ASP A 88 1.93 -2.20 -9.37
C ASP A 88 1.85 -3.74 -9.36
N GLU A 89 1.27 -4.31 -10.40
CA GLU A 89 1.10 -5.76 -10.50
C GLU A 89 2.42 -6.49 -10.69
N ASN A 90 3.41 -5.82 -11.23
CA ASN A 90 4.68 -6.44 -11.58
C ASN A 90 5.77 -6.10 -10.58
N LEU A 91 5.60 -6.51 -9.34
CA LEU A 91 6.60 -6.26 -8.33
C LEU A 91 7.83 -7.15 -8.54
N PRO A 92 9.03 -6.61 -8.29
CA PRO A 92 10.23 -7.44 -8.33
C PRO A 92 10.12 -8.60 -7.34
N PRO A 93 10.68 -9.76 -7.67
CA PRO A 93 10.58 -10.92 -6.77
C PRO A 93 11.08 -10.66 -5.35
N THR A 94 12.11 -9.84 -5.20
CA THR A 94 12.64 -9.52 -3.88
C THR A 94 11.63 -8.77 -3.04
N GLN A 95 10.92 -7.82 -3.66
CA GLN A 95 9.91 -7.04 -2.95
C GLN A 95 8.67 -7.88 -2.66
N LEU A 96 8.30 -8.72 -3.59
CA LEU A 96 7.16 -9.61 -3.40
C LEU A 96 7.42 -10.58 -2.24
N ALA A 97 8.64 -11.06 -2.11
CA ALA A 97 8.99 -11.96 -1.02
C ALA A 97 8.87 -11.27 0.33
N ILE A 98 9.29 -10.02 0.43
CA ILE A 98 9.17 -9.25 1.67
C ILE A 98 7.70 -9.05 2.01
N LEU A 99 6.91 -8.65 1.02
CA LEU A 99 5.48 -8.42 1.21
C LEU A 99 4.80 -9.68 1.72
N ASN A 100 5.06 -10.82 1.09
CA ASN A 100 4.45 -12.08 1.48
C ASN A 100 4.86 -12.47 2.89
N ARG A 101 6.10 -12.22 3.28
CA ARG A 101 6.57 -12.54 4.63
C ARG A 101 5.86 -11.69 5.67
N TRP A 102 5.71 -10.39 5.39
CA TRP A 102 4.99 -9.50 6.32
C TRP A 102 3.55 -9.96 6.50
N LEU A 103 2.89 -10.33 5.38
CA LEU A 103 1.49 -10.76 5.44
C LEU A 103 1.35 -12.07 6.22
N SER A 104 2.27 -12.99 6.04
CA SER A 104 2.23 -14.25 6.76
C SER A 104 2.43 -14.06 8.26
N ASN A 105 3.29 -13.13 8.64
CA ASN A 105 3.60 -12.90 10.05
C ASN A 105 2.59 -12.02 10.77
N ALA A 106 1.75 -11.32 10.02
CA ALA A 106 0.82 -10.36 10.61
C ALA A 106 -0.47 -10.98 11.13
N LYS A 107 -0.66 -12.27 10.93
CA LYS A 107 -1.91 -12.92 11.33
C LYS A 107 -2.00 -13.16 12.81
#